data_a9e4d31e7c40b69aad755fff33fdbb90
#
_entry.id   a9e4d31e7c40b69aad755fff33fdbb90
#
_cell.length_a   1.000
_cell.length_b   1.000
_cell.length_c   1.000
_cell.angle_alpha   90.00
_cell.angle_beta   90.00
_cell.angle_gamma   90.00
#
_symmetry.space_group_name_H-M   'P 1'
#
loop_
_entity.id
_entity.type
_entity.pdbx_description
1 polymer ?
#
loop_
_entity_poly.entity_id
_entity_poly.type
_entity_poly.pdbx_seq_one_letter_code
_entity_poly.pdbx_strand_id
1 'polypeptide(L)'
;ELQQAKAVESKNKDRISKLIADAEAYLKEHFDKEYYVPVKESCAQEKVLAKEKYQKRVEELKKEHQQILSKLSEHQEIKDEKYVYKNRLFDAKMELQKDYQTIKDRRHAAYSYKYHLIDLLRMSKFTFLETRAQKWENYKYTFSKRNFFLQNGLYIAILLIFIVLCIITPMIKGAPLLTYNNVLNVLQQASPKMFLALGVAGLILLAGTDLSIGRMVGMGMTTATIIMHQGINTGGVFGHIFDFTSTPIIVRVILSLVICILLCTFFTMIAGFFTAKFKMHPFISTMANMLVIFGLVTYATKGVSFGAIEPTIPNMIIPKINGFPTIIIWAAAAVFIVWFIWNKTTFGKNLYAVGGNAEAASVSGISVFAVTVGAFILAGILYGFGSWLECIRMVGSGSAAYGQGWEMDAIAACVVGGVSFTGGIGKISGVVVGVFIFTALTYSLTILGIDTNLQFVFSGIIILVAVALDCLKYVQKK
;
A
#
# COMPACT_ATOMS: atom_id res chain seq x y z
N GLU A 1 23.42 -23.43 -54.27
CA GLU A 1 23.89 -22.22 -53.61
C GLU A 1 23.18 -21.93 -52.28
N LEU A 2 21.82 -21.94 -52.20
CA LEU A 2 21.06 -21.67 -51.00
C LEU A 2 21.30 -22.69 -49.86
N GLN A 3 21.45 -23.96 -50.24
CA GLN A 3 21.80 -25.03 -49.27
C GLN A 3 23.24 -24.90 -48.77
N GLN A 4 24.18 -24.49 -49.61
CA GLN A 4 25.55 -24.23 -49.21
C GLN A 4 25.65 -23.00 -48.32
N ALA A 5 24.93 -21.93 -48.62
CA ALA A 5 24.83 -20.76 -47.76
C ALA A 5 24.27 -21.06 -46.37
N LYS A 6 23.19 -21.85 -46.29
CA LYS A 6 22.62 -22.32 -45.01
C LYS A 6 23.56 -23.23 -44.23
N ALA A 7 24.35 -24.07 -44.88
CA ALA A 7 25.34 -24.92 -44.22
C ALA A 7 26.50 -24.08 -43.63
N VAL A 8 26.95 -23.05 -44.35
CA VAL A 8 27.99 -22.10 -43.86
C VAL A 8 27.47 -21.27 -42.72
N GLU A 9 26.22 -20.80 -42.81
CA GLU A 9 25.56 -20.05 -41.75
C GLU A 9 25.40 -20.87 -40.45
N SER A 10 24.96 -22.13 -40.58
CA SER A 10 24.86 -23.08 -39.44
C SER A 10 26.22 -23.34 -38.79
N LYS A 11 27.27 -23.62 -39.61
CA LYS A 11 28.64 -23.83 -39.11
C LYS A 11 29.22 -22.60 -38.40
N ASN A 12 28.95 -21.41 -38.91
CA ASN A 12 29.37 -20.18 -38.27
C ASN A 12 28.62 -19.93 -36.97
N LYS A 13 27.31 -20.22 -36.91
CA LYS A 13 26.50 -20.11 -35.70
C LYS A 13 27.00 -21.05 -34.60
N ASP A 14 27.32 -22.28 -34.93
CA ASP A 14 27.86 -23.25 -33.96
C ASP A 14 29.25 -22.84 -33.45
N ARG A 15 30.11 -22.30 -34.33
CA ARG A 15 31.42 -21.75 -33.96
C ARG A 15 31.31 -20.56 -33.03
N ILE A 16 30.40 -19.61 -33.34
CA ILE A 16 30.13 -18.42 -32.50
C ILE A 16 29.55 -18.85 -31.14
N SER A 17 28.60 -19.79 -31.13
CA SER A 17 28.01 -20.30 -29.89
C SER A 17 29.08 -20.94 -28.99
N LYS A 18 30.03 -21.70 -29.56
CA LYS A 18 31.14 -22.30 -28.81
C LYS A 18 32.08 -21.22 -28.23
N LEU A 19 32.47 -20.23 -29.03
CA LEU A 19 33.31 -19.11 -28.58
C LEU A 19 32.65 -18.32 -27.44
N ILE A 20 31.34 -18.09 -27.51
CA ILE A 20 30.60 -17.43 -26.43
C ILE A 20 30.63 -18.29 -25.16
N ALA A 21 30.41 -19.61 -25.27
CA ALA A 21 30.45 -20.51 -24.13
C ALA A 21 31.82 -20.57 -23.46
N ASP A 22 32.89 -20.60 -24.27
CA ASP A 22 34.28 -20.61 -23.79
C ASP A 22 34.61 -19.27 -23.08
N ALA A 23 34.20 -18.13 -23.67
CA ALA A 23 34.38 -16.82 -23.06
C ALA A 23 33.61 -16.67 -21.73
N GLU A 24 32.40 -17.22 -21.66
CA GLU A 24 31.62 -17.22 -20.41
C GLU A 24 32.25 -18.10 -19.32
N ALA A 25 32.76 -19.25 -19.70
CA ALA A 25 33.47 -20.13 -18.77
C ALA A 25 34.71 -19.43 -18.20
N TYR A 26 35.49 -18.80 -19.05
CA TYR A 26 36.66 -18.00 -18.66
C TYR A 26 36.26 -16.86 -17.73
N LEU A 27 35.25 -16.12 -18.07
CA LEU A 27 34.75 -14.98 -17.28
C LEU A 27 34.26 -15.42 -15.88
N LYS A 28 33.58 -16.56 -15.78
CA LYS A 28 33.16 -17.12 -14.49
C LYS A 28 34.32 -17.53 -13.60
N GLU A 29 35.39 -18.07 -14.18
CA GLU A 29 36.52 -18.59 -13.43
C GLU A 29 37.50 -17.48 -13.00
N HIS A 30 37.79 -16.52 -13.87
CA HIS A 30 38.89 -15.58 -13.73
C HIS A 30 38.44 -14.20 -13.25
N PHE A 31 37.27 -13.70 -13.67
CA PHE A 31 36.85 -12.31 -13.40
C PHE A 31 36.87 -11.96 -11.92
N ASP A 32 36.29 -12.80 -11.09
CA ASP A 32 36.17 -12.51 -9.67
C ASP A 32 37.55 -12.51 -9.00
N LYS A 33 38.47 -13.42 -9.38
CA LYS A 33 39.81 -13.54 -8.79
C LYS A 33 40.74 -12.43 -9.29
N GLU A 34 40.75 -12.18 -10.59
CA GLU A 34 41.73 -11.30 -11.23
C GLU A 34 41.34 -9.82 -11.21
N TYR A 35 40.03 -9.51 -11.21
CA TYR A 35 39.57 -8.14 -11.32
C TYR A 35 38.74 -7.68 -10.10
N TYR A 36 37.68 -8.40 -9.73
CA TYR A 36 36.77 -7.90 -8.69
C TYR A 36 37.33 -7.95 -7.28
N VAL A 37 38.03 -9.05 -6.91
CA VAL A 37 38.59 -9.21 -5.55
C VAL A 37 39.70 -8.17 -5.29
N PRO A 38 40.66 -7.95 -6.19
CA PRO A 38 41.68 -6.92 -5.99
C PRO A 38 41.08 -5.50 -5.83
N VAL A 39 40.09 -5.15 -6.64
CA VAL A 39 39.39 -3.85 -6.51
C VAL A 39 38.66 -3.75 -5.18
N LYS A 40 38.01 -4.83 -4.73
CA LYS A 40 37.31 -4.87 -3.45
C LYS A 40 38.25 -4.71 -2.27
N GLU A 41 39.43 -5.31 -2.32
CA GLU A 41 40.48 -5.19 -1.28
C GLU A 41 41.07 -3.79 -1.25
N SER A 42 41.43 -3.23 -2.41
CA SER A 42 41.85 -1.82 -2.51
C SER A 42 40.81 -0.86 -1.93
N CYS A 43 39.55 -1.03 -2.27
CA CYS A 43 38.45 -0.25 -1.72
C CYS A 43 38.30 -0.40 -0.19
N ALA A 44 38.61 -1.57 0.35
CA ALA A 44 38.57 -1.78 1.80
C ALA A 44 39.71 -1.04 2.51
N GLN A 45 40.91 -1.06 1.95
CA GLN A 45 42.04 -0.32 2.46
C GLN A 45 41.83 1.20 2.38
N GLU A 46 41.37 1.69 1.23
CA GLU A 46 41.04 3.12 1.04
C GLU A 46 40.00 3.60 2.05
N LYS A 47 39.00 2.75 2.40
CA LYS A 47 38.01 3.08 3.39
C LYS A 47 38.58 3.23 4.81
N VAL A 48 39.60 2.43 5.16
CA VAL A 48 40.31 2.56 6.45
C VAL A 48 41.12 3.86 6.47
N LEU A 49 41.86 4.13 5.41
CA LEU A 49 42.62 5.36 5.27
C LEU A 49 41.77 6.63 5.34
N ALA A 50 40.64 6.63 4.65
CA ALA A 50 39.70 7.75 4.70
C ALA A 50 39.15 7.99 6.14
N LYS A 51 38.91 6.91 6.88
CA LYS A 51 38.50 7.02 8.29
C LYS A 51 39.60 7.57 9.18
N GLU A 52 40.82 7.12 9.00
CA GLU A 52 41.99 7.63 9.75
C GLU A 52 42.23 9.10 9.44
N LYS A 53 42.20 9.52 8.17
CA LYS A 53 42.29 10.93 7.75
C LYS A 53 41.21 11.77 8.46
N TYR A 54 39.97 11.31 8.51
CA TYR A 54 38.91 12.01 9.20
C TYR A 54 39.14 12.11 10.71
N GLN A 55 39.59 11.04 11.36
CA GLN A 55 39.88 11.06 12.78
C GLN A 55 41.00 12.07 13.12
N LYS A 56 42.06 12.07 12.36
CA LYS A 56 43.18 13.07 12.51
C LYS A 56 42.63 14.49 12.35
N ARG A 57 41.78 14.73 11.33
CA ARG A 57 41.19 16.05 11.09
C ARG A 57 40.30 16.52 12.23
N VAL A 58 39.51 15.62 12.79
CA VAL A 58 38.66 15.92 13.96
C VAL A 58 39.50 16.26 15.19
N GLU A 59 40.61 15.55 15.43
CA GLU A 59 41.50 15.84 16.54
C GLU A 59 42.19 17.20 16.38
N GLU A 60 42.66 17.54 15.18
CA GLU A 60 43.20 18.86 14.86
C GLU A 60 42.17 19.97 15.12
N LEU A 61 40.98 19.85 14.58
CA LEU A 61 39.89 20.81 14.79
C LEU A 61 39.53 20.97 16.26
N LYS A 62 39.57 19.89 17.04
CA LYS A 62 39.31 19.93 18.49
C LYS A 62 40.44 20.71 19.23
N LYS A 63 41.70 20.50 18.86
CA LYS A 63 42.83 21.25 19.44
C LYS A 63 42.75 22.72 19.10
N GLU A 64 42.50 23.06 17.82
CA GLU A 64 42.31 24.44 17.38
C GLU A 64 41.18 25.13 18.14
N HIS A 65 40.02 24.47 18.25
CA HIS A 65 38.87 24.98 18.99
C HIS A 65 39.19 25.28 20.45
N GLN A 66 39.87 24.34 21.14
CA GLN A 66 40.30 24.53 22.54
C GLN A 66 41.25 25.71 22.71
N GLN A 67 42.23 25.87 21.77
CA GLN A 67 43.15 26.99 21.80
C GLN A 67 42.49 28.35 21.56
N ILE A 68 41.47 28.39 20.70
CA ILE A 68 40.68 29.61 20.46
C ILE A 68 39.82 29.93 21.67
N LEU A 69 39.11 28.97 22.23
CA LEU A 69 38.29 29.15 23.43
C LEU A 69 39.06 29.65 24.64
N SER A 70 40.36 29.25 24.80
CA SER A 70 41.20 29.71 25.90
C SER A 70 41.58 31.18 25.80
N LYS A 71 41.40 31.80 24.64
CA LYS A 71 41.72 33.22 24.37
C LYS A 71 40.53 34.14 24.36
N LEU A 72 39.31 33.60 24.35
CA LEU A 72 38.06 34.35 24.27
C LEU A 72 37.46 34.57 25.67
N SER A 73 37.01 35.79 25.94
CA SER A 73 36.37 36.16 27.21
C SER A 73 34.90 36.61 27.06
N GLU A 74 34.48 37.04 25.87
CA GLU A 74 33.10 37.48 25.61
C GLU A 74 32.19 36.31 25.29
N HIS A 75 30.98 36.35 25.90
CA HIS A 75 29.98 35.27 25.74
C HIS A 75 29.53 35.11 24.28
N GLN A 76 29.39 36.20 23.54
CA GLN A 76 28.98 36.18 22.13
C GLN A 76 30.05 35.54 21.23
N GLU A 77 31.29 35.91 21.41
CA GLU A 77 32.42 35.37 20.67
C GLU A 77 32.61 33.85 20.88
N ILE A 78 32.39 33.40 22.14
CA ILE A 78 32.41 31.97 22.47
C ILE A 78 31.29 31.23 21.75
N LYS A 79 30.08 31.82 21.61
CA LYS A 79 28.96 31.25 20.89
C LYS A 79 29.24 31.15 19.40
N ASP A 80 29.80 32.19 18.82
CA ASP A 80 30.17 32.23 17.40
C ASP A 80 31.24 31.21 17.06
N GLU A 81 32.27 31.08 17.90
CA GLU A 81 33.33 30.06 17.72
C GLU A 81 32.74 28.64 17.81
N LYS A 82 31.86 28.35 18.75
CA LYS A 82 31.15 27.05 18.81
C LYS A 82 30.38 26.77 17.54
N TYR A 83 29.73 27.75 16.93
CA TYR A 83 29.03 27.61 15.66
C TYR A 83 30.01 27.32 14.50
N VAL A 84 31.12 28.06 14.42
CA VAL A 84 32.18 27.84 13.43
C VAL A 84 32.79 26.45 13.56
N TYR A 85 33.11 26.02 14.79
CA TYR A 85 33.61 24.66 15.05
C TYR A 85 32.63 23.57 14.59
N LYS A 86 31.35 23.74 14.88
CA LYS A 86 30.34 22.80 14.43
C LYS A 86 30.26 22.71 12.90
N ASN A 87 30.40 23.82 12.21
CA ASN A 87 30.40 23.84 10.75
C ASN A 87 31.66 23.16 10.18
N ARG A 88 32.85 23.42 10.74
CA ARG A 88 34.09 22.74 10.33
C ARG A 88 34.04 21.23 10.56
N LEU A 89 33.40 20.77 11.67
CA LEU A 89 33.16 19.34 11.90
C LEU A 89 32.19 18.76 10.88
N PHE A 90 31.14 19.51 10.52
CA PHE A 90 30.23 19.11 9.50
C PHE A 90 30.88 18.96 8.14
N ASP A 91 31.76 19.92 7.75
CA ASP A 91 32.48 19.88 6.49
C ASP A 91 33.44 18.68 6.42
N ALA A 92 34.20 18.43 7.50
CA ALA A 92 35.07 17.25 7.60
C ALA A 92 34.29 15.94 7.47
N LYS A 93 33.08 15.87 8.05
CA LYS A 93 32.16 14.72 7.92
C LYS A 93 31.62 14.55 6.50
N MET A 94 31.35 15.66 5.81
CA MET A 94 30.87 15.63 4.42
C MET A 94 32.00 15.18 3.48
N GLU A 95 33.27 15.57 3.73
CA GLU A 95 34.42 15.07 2.99
C GLU A 95 34.57 13.55 3.14
N LEU A 96 34.50 13.02 4.36
CA LEU A 96 34.48 11.57 4.60
C LEU A 96 33.36 10.85 3.86
N GLN A 97 32.16 11.43 3.86
CA GLN A 97 31.03 10.85 3.14
C GLN A 97 31.26 10.83 1.64
N LYS A 98 31.86 11.87 1.08
CA LYS A 98 32.22 11.93 -0.33
C LYS A 98 33.27 10.86 -0.68
N ASP A 99 34.32 10.69 0.13
CA ASP A 99 35.34 9.65 -0.05
C ASP A 99 34.65 8.25 -0.01
N TYR A 100 33.80 8.00 0.97
CA TYR A 100 33.08 6.73 1.05
C TYR A 100 32.15 6.48 -0.15
N GLN A 101 31.51 7.52 -0.70
CA GLN A 101 30.69 7.38 -1.88
C GLN A 101 31.56 7.04 -3.10
N THR A 102 32.70 7.71 -3.31
CA THR A 102 33.62 7.43 -4.41
C THR A 102 34.14 5.98 -4.35
N ILE A 103 34.53 5.51 -3.18
CA ILE A 103 34.94 4.12 -2.96
C ILE A 103 33.82 3.14 -3.28
N LYS A 104 32.60 3.45 -2.86
CA LYS A 104 31.41 2.64 -3.10
C LYS A 104 31.07 2.58 -4.59
N ASP A 105 31.18 3.72 -5.29
CA ASP A 105 30.91 3.82 -6.73
C ASP A 105 31.93 3.00 -7.52
N ARG A 106 33.20 3.07 -7.18
CA ARG A 106 34.27 2.28 -7.81
C ARG A 106 34.06 0.78 -7.63
N ARG A 107 33.69 0.34 -6.42
CA ARG A 107 33.39 -1.07 -6.17
C ARG A 107 32.16 -1.54 -6.94
N HIS A 108 31.10 -0.72 -7.01
CA HIS A 108 29.89 -1.03 -7.75
C HIS A 108 30.15 -1.07 -9.26
N ALA A 109 30.94 -0.14 -9.79
CA ALA A 109 31.36 -0.13 -11.19
C ALA A 109 32.12 -1.41 -11.56
N ALA A 110 33.06 -1.85 -10.71
CA ALA A 110 33.78 -3.09 -10.92
C ALA A 110 32.88 -4.32 -10.94
N TYR A 111 31.85 -4.39 -10.06
CA TYR A 111 30.87 -5.45 -10.07
C TYR A 111 29.97 -5.40 -11.31
N SER A 112 29.50 -4.21 -11.68
CA SER A 112 28.62 -4.01 -12.84
C SER A 112 29.32 -4.31 -14.16
N TYR A 113 30.65 -4.15 -14.21
CA TYR A 113 31.47 -4.46 -15.38
C TYR A 113 31.36 -5.95 -15.78
N LYS A 114 31.24 -6.87 -14.83
CA LYS A 114 30.98 -8.29 -15.11
C LYS A 114 29.70 -8.48 -15.93
N TYR A 115 28.64 -7.82 -15.52
CA TYR A 115 27.34 -7.94 -16.20
C TYR A 115 27.31 -7.20 -17.55
N HIS A 116 28.09 -6.15 -17.68
CA HIS A 116 28.32 -5.51 -18.97
C HIS A 116 29.02 -6.44 -19.96
N LEU A 117 30.03 -7.20 -19.52
CA LEU A 117 30.69 -8.19 -20.35
C LEU A 117 29.76 -9.35 -20.74
N ILE A 118 28.94 -9.83 -19.79
CA ILE A 118 27.92 -10.86 -20.05
C ILE A 118 26.86 -10.34 -21.04
N ASP A 119 26.47 -9.09 -20.95
CA ASP A 119 25.53 -8.45 -21.86
C ASP A 119 26.08 -8.39 -23.28
N LEU A 120 27.33 -8.01 -23.44
CA LEU A 120 28.01 -8.00 -24.73
C LEU A 120 28.08 -9.41 -25.37
N LEU A 121 28.26 -10.45 -24.55
CA LEU A 121 28.33 -11.84 -25.02
C LEU A 121 26.94 -12.42 -25.39
N ARG A 122 25.89 -12.07 -24.64
CA ARG A 122 24.57 -12.70 -24.73
C ARG A 122 23.44 -11.78 -25.21
N MET A 123 23.71 -10.55 -25.62
CA MET A 123 22.69 -9.60 -26.04
C MET A 123 21.51 -9.49 -25.03
N SER A 124 21.82 -9.12 -23.79
CA SER A 124 20.86 -8.92 -22.68
C SER A 124 20.10 -10.18 -22.22
N LYS A 125 20.51 -11.37 -22.59
CA LYS A 125 19.90 -12.63 -22.10
C LYS A 125 20.54 -13.06 -20.79
N PHE A 126 20.04 -12.49 -19.67
CA PHE A 126 20.48 -12.88 -18.32
C PHE A 126 19.69 -14.08 -17.79
N THR A 127 20.35 -14.96 -17.06
CA THR A 127 19.67 -16.02 -16.30
C THR A 127 18.93 -15.43 -15.09
N PHE A 128 17.96 -16.18 -14.55
CA PHE A 128 17.21 -15.75 -13.35
C PHE A 128 18.15 -15.46 -12.15
N LEU A 129 19.16 -16.29 -11.95
CA LEU A 129 20.13 -16.12 -10.86
C LEU A 129 20.99 -14.89 -11.05
N GLU A 130 21.46 -14.60 -12.26
CA GLU A 130 22.22 -13.41 -12.59
C GLU A 130 21.39 -12.15 -12.38
N THR A 131 20.13 -12.14 -12.86
CA THR A 131 19.21 -11.02 -12.64
C THR A 131 18.94 -10.80 -11.15
N ARG A 132 18.81 -11.85 -10.35
CA ARG A 132 18.62 -11.77 -8.91
C ARG A 132 19.87 -11.22 -8.21
N ALA A 133 21.07 -11.68 -8.60
CA ALA A 133 22.33 -11.20 -8.05
C ALA A 133 22.56 -9.74 -8.36
N GLN A 134 22.28 -9.30 -9.60
CA GLN A 134 22.35 -7.90 -10.02
C GLN A 134 21.39 -7.00 -9.21
N LYS A 135 20.13 -7.42 -9.06
CA LYS A 135 19.14 -6.70 -8.24
C LYS A 135 19.58 -6.58 -6.78
N TRP A 136 20.17 -7.64 -6.23
CA TRP A 136 20.64 -7.65 -4.86
C TRP A 136 21.85 -6.70 -4.64
N GLU A 137 22.80 -6.69 -5.56
CA GLU A 137 23.94 -5.78 -5.47
C GLU A 137 23.54 -4.32 -5.70
N ASN A 138 22.65 -4.05 -6.66
CA ASN A 138 22.06 -2.73 -6.85
C ASN A 138 21.29 -2.27 -5.59
N TYR A 139 20.56 -3.17 -4.94
CA TYR A 139 19.92 -2.85 -3.67
C TYR A 139 20.94 -2.48 -2.59
N LYS A 140 22.02 -3.25 -2.41
CA LYS A 140 23.08 -2.92 -1.45
C LYS A 140 23.75 -1.59 -1.79
N TYR A 141 23.96 -1.32 -3.08
CA TYR A 141 24.55 -0.08 -3.54
C TYR A 141 23.67 1.13 -3.25
N THR A 142 22.37 1.03 -3.52
CA THR A 142 21.41 2.12 -3.28
C THR A 142 20.91 2.19 -1.83
N PHE A 143 21.24 1.18 -0.99
CA PHE A 143 20.76 1.11 0.38
C PHE A 143 21.22 2.29 1.22
N SER A 144 20.26 3.00 1.77
CA SER A 144 20.42 4.06 2.76
C SER A 144 19.57 3.73 3.98
N LYS A 145 20.17 3.69 5.17
CA LYS A 145 19.44 3.43 6.43
C LYS A 145 18.26 4.38 6.60
N ARG A 146 18.46 5.68 6.32
CA ARG A 146 17.41 6.71 6.41
C ARG A 146 16.26 6.40 5.47
N ASN A 147 16.53 6.12 4.19
CA ASN A 147 15.50 5.79 3.21
C ASN A 147 14.79 4.47 3.54
N PHE A 148 15.51 3.49 4.09
CA PHE A 148 14.92 2.24 4.55
C PHE A 148 13.91 2.48 5.68
N PHE A 149 14.27 3.25 6.70
CA PHE A 149 13.34 3.58 7.79
C PHE A 149 12.20 4.48 7.33
N LEU A 150 12.42 5.42 6.42
CA LEU A 150 11.34 6.23 5.86
C LEU A 150 10.35 5.39 5.02
N GLN A 151 10.84 4.39 4.29
CA GLN A 151 9.98 3.52 3.47
C GLN A 151 9.29 2.43 4.27
N ASN A 152 9.96 1.86 5.27
CA ASN A 152 9.48 0.69 5.99
C ASN A 152 9.17 0.95 7.47
N GLY A 153 9.45 2.16 7.99
CA GLY A 153 9.30 2.47 9.41
C GLY A 153 7.90 2.23 9.95
N LEU A 154 6.88 2.56 9.17
CA LEU A 154 5.48 2.30 9.53
C LEU A 154 5.20 0.80 9.65
N TYR A 155 5.65 -0.01 8.67
CA TYR A 155 5.48 -1.48 8.74
C TYR A 155 6.20 -2.08 9.95
N ILE A 156 7.42 -1.57 10.24
CA ILE A 156 8.20 -2.01 11.42
C ILE A 156 7.47 -1.64 12.70
N ALA A 157 6.93 -0.43 12.82
CA ALA A 157 6.18 0.01 13.99
C ALA A 157 4.93 -0.85 14.22
N ILE A 158 4.14 -1.09 13.16
CA ILE A 158 2.93 -1.92 13.26
C ILE A 158 3.29 -3.37 13.59
N LEU A 159 4.35 -3.91 12.98
CA LEU A 159 4.84 -5.26 13.30
C LEU A 159 5.25 -5.38 14.78
N LEU A 160 5.96 -4.37 15.30
CA LEU A 160 6.33 -4.33 16.72
C LEU A 160 5.09 -4.29 17.63
N ILE A 161 4.10 -3.45 17.30
CA ILE A 161 2.82 -3.41 18.02
C ILE A 161 2.16 -4.79 17.99
N PHE A 162 2.11 -5.44 16.82
CA PHE A 162 1.51 -6.77 16.68
C PHE A 162 2.25 -7.84 17.49
N ILE A 163 3.59 -7.80 17.53
CA ILE A 163 4.40 -8.68 18.36
C ILE A 163 4.08 -8.47 19.87
N VAL A 164 3.98 -7.21 20.30
CA VAL A 164 3.60 -6.87 21.67
C VAL A 164 2.21 -7.43 22.00
N LEU A 165 1.24 -7.28 21.08
CA LEU A 165 -0.10 -7.86 21.27
C LEU A 165 -0.08 -9.39 21.34
N CYS A 166 0.77 -10.06 20.54
CA CYS A 166 0.96 -11.50 20.60
C CYS A 166 1.54 -11.99 21.94
N ILE A 167 2.35 -11.15 22.61
CA ILE A 167 2.91 -11.47 23.92
C ILE A 167 1.90 -11.19 25.05
N ILE A 168 1.18 -10.07 24.97
CA ILE A 168 0.24 -9.63 26.01
C ILE A 168 -1.04 -10.48 26.01
N THR A 169 -1.56 -10.88 24.84
CA THR A 169 -2.84 -11.60 24.73
C THR A 169 -2.87 -12.90 25.54
N PRO A 170 -1.86 -13.79 25.50
CA PRO A 170 -1.84 -14.99 26.33
C PRO A 170 -1.80 -14.69 27.82
N MET A 171 -1.13 -13.60 28.22
CA MET A 171 -1.01 -13.20 29.64
C MET A 171 -2.37 -12.73 30.21
N ILE A 172 -3.20 -12.07 29.38
CA ILE A 172 -4.51 -11.52 29.82
C ILE A 172 -5.63 -12.53 29.60
N LYS A 173 -5.65 -13.23 28.47
CA LYS A 173 -6.76 -14.10 28.05
C LYS A 173 -6.47 -15.60 28.20
N GLY A 174 -5.26 -16.00 28.56
CA GLY A 174 -4.87 -17.41 28.69
C GLY A 174 -4.80 -18.19 27.38
N ALA A 175 -4.97 -17.53 26.22
CA ALA A 175 -4.94 -18.16 24.90
C ALA A 175 -4.07 -17.36 23.90
N PRO A 176 -3.28 -18.03 23.04
CA PRO A 176 -2.43 -17.35 22.08
C PRO A 176 -3.25 -16.62 21.01
N LEU A 177 -2.78 -15.42 20.60
CA LEU A 177 -3.41 -14.64 19.54
C LEU A 177 -3.28 -15.33 18.18
N LEU A 178 -2.10 -15.87 17.88
CA LEU A 178 -1.81 -16.56 16.62
C LEU A 178 -2.27 -18.03 16.69
N THR A 179 -3.58 -18.24 16.55
CA THR A 179 -4.18 -19.56 16.32
C THR A 179 -4.71 -19.65 14.90
N TYR A 180 -4.82 -20.85 14.37
CA TYR A 180 -5.41 -21.09 13.05
C TYR A 180 -6.80 -20.43 12.92
N ASN A 181 -7.64 -20.60 13.93
CA ASN A 181 -8.99 -20.03 13.94
C ASN A 181 -8.96 -18.48 13.95
N ASN A 182 -8.07 -17.86 14.70
CA ASN A 182 -7.95 -16.41 14.73
C ASN A 182 -7.45 -15.86 13.39
N VAL A 183 -6.51 -16.55 12.73
CA VAL A 183 -6.08 -16.19 11.39
C VAL A 183 -7.23 -16.26 10.39
N LEU A 184 -8.03 -17.33 10.43
CA LEU A 184 -9.22 -17.44 9.59
C LEU A 184 -10.26 -16.36 9.89
N ASN A 185 -10.46 -16.00 11.16
CA ASN A 185 -11.35 -14.91 11.55
C ASN A 185 -10.87 -13.55 11.02
N VAL A 186 -9.57 -13.28 11.08
CA VAL A 186 -8.98 -12.07 10.48
C VAL A 186 -9.22 -12.04 8.98
N LEU A 187 -8.98 -13.14 8.27
CA LEU A 187 -9.21 -13.25 6.83
C LEU A 187 -10.70 -13.06 6.48
N GLN A 188 -11.59 -13.62 7.28
CA GLN A 188 -13.04 -13.47 7.11
C GLN A 188 -13.50 -12.02 7.30
N GLN A 189 -12.97 -11.33 8.32
CA GLN A 189 -13.29 -9.91 8.57
C GLN A 189 -12.63 -8.98 7.56
N ALA A 190 -11.44 -9.31 7.07
CA ALA A 190 -10.74 -8.56 6.05
C ALA A 190 -11.44 -8.60 4.68
N SER A 191 -12.22 -9.66 4.42
CA SER A 191 -12.81 -9.89 3.10
C SER A 191 -13.75 -8.77 2.63
N PRO A 192 -14.79 -8.34 3.37
CA PRO A 192 -15.60 -7.19 2.97
C PRO A 192 -14.83 -5.87 2.99
N LYS A 193 -13.94 -5.68 3.98
CA LYS A 193 -13.08 -4.49 4.09
C LYS A 193 -12.15 -4.34 2.88
N MET A 194 -11.77 -5.46 2.24
CA MET A 194 -10.94 -5.46 1.02
C MET A 194 -11.64 -4.72 -0.12
N PHE A 195 -12.94 -4.93 -0.32
CA PHE A 195 -13.71 -4.22 -1.33
C PHE A 195 -13.70 -2.70 -1.09
N LEU A 196 -13.89 -2.29 0.16
CA LEU A 196 -13.88 -0.88 0.54
C LEU A 196 -12.51 -0.23 0.31
N ALA A 197 -11.46 -0.90 0.75
CA ALA A 197 -10.10 -0.42 0.57
C ALA A 197 -9.69 -0.36 -0.91
N LEU A 198 -10.05 -1.36 -1.72
CA LEU A 198 -9.78 -1.34 -3.17
C LEU A 198 -10.53 -0.19 -3.88
N GLY A 199 -11.74 0.12 -3.44
CA GLY A 199 -12.52 1.24 -3.97
C GLY A 199 -11.83 2.58 -3.67
N VAL A 200 -11.55 2.85 -2.40
CA VAL A 200 -10.93 4.12 -2.00
C VAL A 200 -9.47 4.25 -2.47
N ALA A 201 -8.76 3.14 -2.62
CA ALA A 201 -7.39 3.17 -3.13
C ALA A 201 -7.30 3.82 -4.52
N GLY A 202 -8.30 3.60 -5.39
CA GLY A 202 -8.41 4.26 -6.69
C GLY A 202 -8.58 5.77 -6.57
N LEU A 203 -9.33 6.23 -5.58
CA LEU A 203 -9.54 7.65 -5.32
C LEU A 203 -8.30 8.30 -4.69
N ILE A 204 -7.64 7.62 -3.74
CA ILE A 204 -6.36 8.10 -3.17
C ILE A 204 -5.29 8.21 -4.26
N LEU A 205 -5.27 7.29 -5.22
CA LEU A 205 -4.37 7.36 -6.36
C LEU A 205 -4.59 8.62 -7.21
N LEU A 206 -5.80 9.19 -7.23
CA LEU A 206 -6.13 10.48 -7.83
C LEU A 206 -5.91 11.69 -6.89
N ALA A 207 -5.15 11.52 -5.81
CA ALA A 207 -4.96 12.51 -4.74
C ALA A 207 -6.29 12.93 -4.06
N GLY A 208 -7.27 12.02 -4.06
CA GLY A 208 -8.57 12.20 -3.43
C GLY A 208 -8.81 11.23 -2.29
N THR A 209 -9.92 11.39 -1.61
CA THR A 209 -10.39 10.43 -0.59
C THR A 209 -11.91 10.36 -0.62
N ASP A 210 -12.49 9.34 0.02
CA ASP A 210 -13.93 9.22 0.16
C ASP A 210 -14.30 9.00 1.64
N LEU A 211 -14.95 9.99 2.23
CA LEU A 211 -15.44 9.91 3.60
C LEU A 211 -16.83 9.28 3.71
N SER A 212 -17.51 9.02 2.58
CA SER A 212 -18.86 8.47 2.60
C SER A 212 -18.89 6.94 2.73
N ILE A 213 -17.73 6.26 2.69
CA ILE A 213 -17.61 4.78 2.71
C ILE A 213 -18.44 4.15 3.84
N GLY A 214 -18.25 4.62 5.08
CA GLY A 214 -18.96 4.04 6.22
C GLY A 214 -20.48 4.17 6.09
N ARG A 215 -20.96 5.28 5.53
CA ARG A 215 -22.41 5.47 5.29
C ARG A 215 -22.91 4.69 4.09
N MET A 216 -22.06 4.45 3.08
CA MET A 216 -22.36 3.51 1.99
C MET A 216 -22.54 2.09 2.53
N VAL A 217 -21.67 1.68 3.46
CA VAL A 217 -21.80 0.37 4.12
C VAL A 217 -23.12 0.30 4.90
N GLY A 218 -23.44 1.33 5.71
CA GLY A 218 -24.69 1.41 6.45
C GLY A 218 -25.93 1.33 5.52
N MET A 219 -25.92 2.09 4.43
CA MET A 219 -27.00 2.08 3.43
C MET A 219 -27.12 0.72 2.75
N GLY A 220 -26.00 0.15 2.28
CA GLY A 220 -26.01 -1.14 1.59
C GLY A 220 -26.44 -2.27 2.51
N MET A 221 -25.94 -2.33 3.75
CA MET A 221 -26.36 -3.33 4.73
C MET A 221 -27.86 -3.20 5.08
N THR A 222 -28.35 -1.98 5.29
CA THR A 222 -29.78 -1.75 5.54
C THR A 222 -30.63 -2.26 4.39
N THR A 223 -30.28 -1.89 3.15
CA THR A 223 -30.98 -2.32 1.94
C THR A 223 -30.96 -3.85 1.79
N ALA A 224 -29.77 -4.45 1.94
CA ALA A 224 -29.59 -5.89 1.86
C ALA A 224 -30.42 -6.64 2.93
N THR A 225 -30.39 -6.14 4.17
CA THR A 225 -31.12 -6.73 5.28
C THR A 225 -32.66 -6.69 5.02
N ILE A 226 -33.18 -5.57 4.51
CA ILE A 226 -34.61 -5.43 4.19
C ILE A 226 -35.05 -6.47 3.16
N ILE A 227 -34.29 -6.63 2.07
CA ILE A 227 -34.64 -7.53 0.96
C ILE A 227 -34.46 -9.00 1.35
N MET A 228 -33.44 -9.32 2.13
CA MET A 228 -33.09 -10.67 2.55
C MET A 228 -33.67 -11.06 3.94
N HIS A 229 -34.50 -10.22 4.54
CA HIS A 229 -35.00 -10.39 5.91
C HIS A 229 -35.69 -11.74 6.14
N GLN A 230 -35.50 -12.29 7.36
CA GLN A 230 -36.19 -13.49 7.81
C GLN A 230 -37.67 -13.14 8.19
N GLY A 231 -38.60 -13.45 7.32
CA GLY A 231 -40.02 -13.12 7.54
C GLY A 231 -40.36 -11.67 7.16
N ILE A 232 -41.48 -11.21 7.62
CA ILE A 232 -41.99 -9.85 7.34
C ILE A 232 -41.17 -8.84 8.14
N ASN A 233 -40.60 -7.86 7.46
CA ASN A 233 -39.87 -6.78 8.10
C ASN A 233 -40.85 -5.79 8.75
N THR A 234 -40.76 -5.64 10.07
CA THR A 234 -41.62 -4.73 10.84
C THR A 234 -41.10 -3.29 10.88
N GLY A 235 -39.86 -3.06 10.49
CA GLY A 235 -39.26 -1.71 10.38
C GLY A 235 -39.61 -1.09 9.03
N GLY A 236 -40.53 -0.17 8.98
CA GLY A 236 -40.95 0.49 7.73
C GLY A 236 -39.83 1.35 7.12
N VAL A 237 -39.78 1.42 5.78
CA VAL A 237 -38.96 2.38 5.03
C VAL A 237 -39.89 3.41 4.42
N PHE A 238 -39.70 4.69 4.75
CA PHE A 238 -40.62 5.78 4.46
C PHE A 238 -42.07 5.50 4.92
N GLY A 239 -42.23 4.73 6.00
CA GLY A 239 -43.52 4.33 6.54
C GLY A 239 -44.19 3.11 5.85
N HIS A 240 -43.55 2.53 4.84
CA HIS A 240 -44.03 1.34 4.14
C HIS A 240 -43.26 0.10 4.59
N ILE A 241 -43.98 -0.99 4.81
CA ILE A 241 -43.42 -2.32 5.10
C ILE A 241 -43.17 -3.04 3.77
N PHE A 242 -41.96 -3.45 3.53
CA PHE A 242 -41.59 -4.25 2.36
C PHE A 242 -41.56 -5.73 2.73
N ASP A 243 -42.43 -6.52 2.13
CA ASP A 243 -42.52 -7.96 2.31
C ASP A 243 -41.95 -8.68 1.08
N PHE A 244 -40.84 -9.38 1.27
CA PHE A 244 -40.20 -10.21 0.24
C PHE A 244 -40.34 -11.71 0.55
N THR A 245 -41.16 -12.11 1.53
CA THR A 245 -41.28 -13.51 1.97
C THR A 245 -41.78 -14.45 0.88
N SER A 246 -42.65 -13.96 -0.01
CA SER A 246 -43.16 -14.71 -1.17
C SER A 246 -42.12 -14.85 -2.31
N THR A 247 -41.04 -14.09 -2.27
CA THR A 247 -40.03 -14.09 -3.34
C THR A 247 -38.98 -15.19 -3.11
N PRO A 248 -38.61 -15.98 -4.15
CA PRO A 248 -37.58 -17.00 -4.01
C PRO A 248 -36.28 -16.44 -3.47
N ILE A 249 -35.61 -17.18 -2.58
CA ILE A 249 -34.36 -16.74 -1.90
C ILE A 249 -33.29 -16.30 -2.90
N ILE A 250 -33.10 -17.05 -3.99
CA ILE A 250 -32.11 -16.69 -5.02
C ILE A 250 -32.37 -15.32 -5.63
N VAL A 251 -33.65 -15.02 -5.92
CA VAL A 251 -34.06 -13.72 -6.47
C VAL A 251 -33.80 -12.61 -5.45
N ARG A 252 -34.11 -12.82 -4.17
CA ARG A 252 -33.84 -11.86 -3.09
C ARG A 252 -32.33 -11.55 -2.97
N VAL A 253 -31.51 -12.58 -3.05
CA VAL A 253 -30.03 -12.43 -2.99
C VAL A 253 -29.50 -11.63 -4.18
N ILE A 254 -29.94 -11.94 -5.41
CA ILE A 254 -29.49 -11.20 -6.61
C ILE A 254 -30.07 -9.78 -6.58
N LEU A 255 -31.32 -9.61 -6.24
CA LEU A 255 -31.96 -8.28 -6.16
C LEU A 255 -31.25 -7.38 -5.13
N SER A 256 -30.94 -7.92 -3.94
CA SER A 256 -30.24 -7.17 -2.90
C SER A 256 -28.86 -6.74 -3.36
N LEU A 257 -28.10 -7.62 -4.03
CA LEU A 257 -26.78 -7.28 -4.58
C LEU A 257 -26.88 -6.16 -5.62
N VAL A 258 -27.79 -6.31 -6.59
CA VAL A 258 -27.94 -5.30 -7.65
C VAL A 258 -28.34 -3.94 -7.08
N ILE A 259 -29.31 -3.90 -6.16
CA ILE A 259 -29.76 -2.64 -5.55
C ILE A 259 -28.65 -2.01 -4.70
N CYS A 260 -27.91 -2.79 -3.91
CA CYS A 260 -26.76 -2.28 -3.14
C CYS A 260 -25.70 -1.64 -4.06
N ILE A 261 -25.35 -2.32 -5.16
CA ILE A 261 -24.38 -1.78 -6.13
C ILE A 261 -24.93 -0.51 -6.77
N LEU A 262 -26.18 -0.49 -7.22
CA LEU A 262 -26.78 0.67 -7.87
C LEU A 262 -26.86 1.88 -6.94
N LEU A 263 -27.30 1.71 -5.70
CA LEU A 263 -27.39 2.79 -4.72
C LEU A 263 -26.00 3.35 -4.38
N CYS A 264 -25.04 2.49 -4.05
CA CYS A 264 -23.69 2.96 -3.73
C CYS A 264 -23.04 3.65 -4.93
N THR A 265 -23.19 3.09 -6.15
CA THR A 265 -22.65 3.70 -7.37
C THR A 265 -23.34 5.03 -7.70
N PHE A 266 -24.63 5.15 -7.49
CA PHE A 266 -25.37 6.40 -7.70
C PHE A 266 -24.82 7.53 -6.82
N PHE A 267 -24.68 7.30 -5.53
CA PHE A 267 -24.20 8.32 -4.61
C PHE A 267 -22.71 8.63 -4.82
N THR A 268 -21.86 7.64 -5.07
CA THR A 268 -20.44 7.90 -5.39
C THR A 268 -20.29 8.63 -6.72
N MET A 269 -21.12 8.31 -7.72
CA MET A 269 -21.11 9.00 -9.01
C MET A 269 -21.48 10.49 -8.85
N ILE A 270 -22.45 10.82 -7.97
CA ILE A 270 -22.78 12.21 -7.65
C ILE A 270 -21.55 12.92 -7.06
N ALA A 271 -20.92 12.35 -6.03
CA ALA A 271 -19.70 12.93 -5.44
C ALA A 271 -18.58 13.09 -6.48
N GLY A 272 -18.39 12.08 -7.35
CA GLY A 272 -17.44 12.10 -8.44
C GLY A 272 -17.74 13.16 -9.50
N PHE A 273 -19.00 13.35 -9.85
CA PHE A 273 -19.43 14.41 -10.77
C PHE A 273 -19.09 15.80 -10.24
N PHE A 274 -19.45 16.09 -8.99
CA PHE A 274 -19.12 17.38 -8.38
C PHE A 274 -17.61 17.61 -8.28
N THR A 275 -16.86 16.58 -7.91
CA THR A 275 -15.39 16.62 -7.87
C THR A 275 -14.80 16.92 -9.24
N ALA A 276 -15.24 16.19 -10.29
CA ALA A 276 -14.65 16.30 -11.62
C ALA A 276 -15.11 17.54 -12.39
N LYS A 277 -16.40 17.89 -12.32
CA LYS A 277 -16.98 19.01 -13.08
C LYS A 277 -16.65 20.36 -12.48
N PHE A 278 -16.79 20.50 -11.18
CA PHE A 278 -16.58 21.77 -10.47
C PHE A 278 -15.19 21.88 -9.85
N LYS A 279 -14.32 20.89 -10.07
CA LYS A 279 -12.97 20.84 -9.47
C LYS A 279 -12.99 21.01 -7.95
N MET A 280 -14.07 20.52 -7.31
CA MET A 280 -14.18 20.53 -5.86
C MET A 280 -13.18 19.54 -5.27
N HIS A 281 -12.63 19.89 -4.11
CA HIS A 281 -11.79 18.93 -3.41
C HIS A 281 -12.61 17.68 -3.03
N PRO A 282 -12.15 16.46 -3.32
CA PRO A 282 -12.90 15.22 -3.07
C PRO A 282 -13.38 15.08 -1.63
N PHE A 283 -12.61 15.56 -0.66
CA PHE A 283 -13.00 15.61 0.75
C PHE A 283 -14.34 16.31 0.98
N ILE A 284 -14.57 17.47 0.33
CA ILE A 284 -15.81 18.25 0.52
C ILE A 284 -16.99 17.55 -0.11
N SER A 285 -16.85 17.06 -1.36
CA SER A 285 -17.93 16.37 -2.08
C SER A 285 -18.35 15.07 -1.40
N THR A 286 -17.38 14.29 -0.89
CA THR A 286 -17.66 13.02 -0.21
C THR A 286 -18.15 13.21 1.22
N MET A 287 -17.70 14.27 1.94
CA MET A 287 -18.24 14.62 3.24
C MET A 287 -19.71 15.07 3.14
N ALA A 288 -20.04 15.90 2.15
CA ALA A 288 -21.43 16.27 1.89
C ALA A 288 -22.28 15.03 1.56
N ASN A 289 -21.77 14.16 0.70
CA ASN A 289 -22.40 12.90 0.35
C ASN A 289 -22.64 11.99 1.57
N MET A 290 -21.68 11.90 2.47
CA MET A 290 -21.79 11.19 3.75
C MET A 290 -22.98 11.68 4.57
N LEU A 291 -23.16 13.00 4.70
CA LEU A 291 -24.27 13.60 5.46
C LEU A 291 -25.61 13.35 4.77
N VAL A 292 -25.65 13.47 3.44
CA VAL A 292 -26.88 13.20 2.65
C VAL A 292 -27.33 11.76 2.82
N ILE A 293 -26.42 10.78 2.66
CA ILE A 293 -26.72 9.36 2.80
C ILE A 293 -27.21 9.05 4.23
N PHE A 294 -26.47 9.53 5.24
CA PHE A 294 -26.86 9.30 6.63
C PHE A 294 -28.24 9.87 6.95
N GLY A 295 -28.49 11.12 6.52
CA GLY A 295 -29.78 11.77 6.72
C GLY A 295 -30.92 11.03 6.02
N LEU A 296 -30.75 10.66 4.75
CA LEU A 296 -31.75 9.93 3.97
C LEU A 296 -32.05 8.55 4.57
N VAL A 297 -31.02 7.75 4.87
CA VAL A 297 -31.19 6.41 5.43
C VAL A 297 -31.83 6.48 6.82
N THR A 298 -31.36 7.39 7.68
CA THR A 298 -31.94 7.57 9.03
C THR A 298 -33.40 8.04 8.96
N TYR A 299 -33.73 8.98 8.09
CA TYR A 299 -35.08 9.46 7.88
C TYR A 299 -35.99 8.34 7.35
N ALA A 300 -35.51 7.61 6.32
CA ALA A 300 -36.27 6.51 5.72
C ALA A 300 -36.58 5.37 6.70
N THR A 301 -35.63 5.05 7.58
CA THR A 301 -35.70 3.91 8.51
C THR A 301 -36.05 4.31 9.94
N LYS A 302 -36.22 5.61 10.22
CA LYS A 302 -36.35 6.16 11.57
C LYS A 302 -35.24 5.73 12.53
N GLY A 303 -34.03 5.43 11.96
CA GLY A 303 -32.88 4.97 12.72
C GLY A 303 -32.96 3.54 13.28
N VAL A 304 -33.99 2.78 12.91
CA VAL A 304 -34.21 1.40 13.40
C VAL A 304 -33.26 0.44 12.67
N SER A 305 -32.75 -0.58 13.39
CA SER A 305 -32.09 -1.74 12.81
C SER A 305 -33.10 -2.80 12.39
N PHE A 306 -32.84 -3.43 11.23
CA PHE A 306 -33.80 -4.35 10.61
C PHE A 306 -33.65 -5.83 11.02
N GLY A 307 -32.81 -6.18 11.94
CA GLY A 307 -32.65 -7.54 12.46
C GLY A 307 -31.91 -8.49 11.51
N ALA A 308 -32.32 -9.75 11.47
CA ALA A 308 -31.60 -10.84 10.81
C ALA A 308 -32.11 -11.13 9.38
N ILE A 309 -31.22 -11.55 8.52
CA ILE A 309 -31.52 -12.12 7.20
C ILE A 309 -31.87 -13.59 7.32
N GLU A 310 -32.46 -14.16 6.26
CA GLU A 310 -32.78 -15.60 6.17
C GLU A 310 -31.53 -16.47 6.45
N PRO A 311 -31.55 -17.37 7.45
CA PRO A 311 -30.38 -18.13 7.93
C PRO A 311 -29.75 -19.04 6.88
N THR A 312 -30.46 -19.39 5.82
CA THR A 312 -29.95 -20.23 4.72
C THR A 312 -28.99 -19.47 3.79
N ILE A 313 -29.12 -18.14 3.69
CA ILE A 313 -28.37 -17.30 2.76
C ILE A 313 -26.86 -17.33 3.04
N PRO A 314 -26.37 -17.17 4.27
CA PRO A 314 -24.94 -17.26 4.54
C PRO A 314 -24.31 -18.58 4.10
N ASN A 315 -25.01 -19.70 4.36
CA ASN A 315 -24.52 -21.02 3.95
C ASN A 315 -24.57 -21.23 2.42
N MET A 316 -25.42 -20.51 1.71
CA MET A 316 -25.51 -20.57 0.25
C MET A 316 -24.38 -19.75 -0.43
N ILE A 317 -24.07 -18.56 0.09
CA ILE A 317 -23.16 -17.61 -0.56
C ILE A 317 -21.73 -17.68 -0.04
N ILE A 318 -21.57 -17.89 1.28
CA ILE A 318 -20.27 -17.95 1.96
C ILE A 318 -20.13 -19.19 2.86
N PRO A 319 -20.39 -20.42 2.34
CA PRO A 319 -20.29 -21.62 3.14
C PRO A 319 -18.87 -21.77 3.74
N LYS A 320 -18.77 -22.47 4.86
CA LYS A 320 -17.48 -22.91 5.39
C LYS A 320 -17.20 -24.33 4.89
N ILE A 321 -16.12 -24.51 4.13
CA ILE A 321 -15.69 -25.80 3.63
C ILE A 321 -14.53 -26.29 4.50
N ASN A 322 -14.72 -27.37 5.24
CA ASN A 322 -13.72 -27.89 6.19
C ASN A 322 -13.17 -26.81 7.16
N GLY A 323 -14.04 -25.91 7.62
CA GLY A 323 -13.65 -24.80 8.49
C GLY A 323 -13.09 -23.56 7.76
N PHE A 324 -12.77 -23.67 6.46
CA PHE A 324 -12.28 -22.54 5.66
C PHE A 324 -13.43 -21.65 5.19
N PRO A 325 -13.44 -20.33 5.51
CA PRO A 325 -14.50 -19.41 5.11
C PRO A 325 -14.36 -19.02 3.65
N THR A 326 -15.32 -19.41 2.80
CA THR A 326 -15.28 -19.14 1.36
C THR A 326 -15.44 -17.65 0.99
N ILE A 327 -15.82 -16.81 1.94
CA ILE A 327 -15.86 -15.35 1.76
C ILE A 327 -14.51 -14.77 1.27
N ILE A 328 -13.39 -15.44 1.59
CA ILE A 328 -12.04 -15.07 1.15
C ILE A 328 -11.93 -15.15 -0.38
N ILE A 329 -12.64 -16.08 -1.02
CA ILE A 329 -12.64 -16.24 -2.48
C ILE A 329 -13.23 -15.00 -3.16
N TRP A 330 -14.28 -14.41 -2.60
CA TRP A 330 -14.88 -13.18 -3.09
C TRP A 330 -13.88 -12.01 -3.02
N ALA A 331 -13.16 -11.89 -1.90
CA ALA A 331 -12.11 -10.89 -1.76
C ALA A 331 -10.96 -11.11 -2.76
N ALA A 332 -10.52 -12.35 -2.95
CA ALA A 332 -9.48 -12.69 -3.93
C ALA A 332 -9.93 -12.36 -5.37
N ALA A 333 -11.19 -12.64 -5.71
CA ALA A 333 -11.76 -12.26 -7.00
C ALA A 333 -11.77 -10.73 -7.19
N ALA A 334 -12.18 -9.96 -6.19
CA ALA A 334 -12.15 -8.50 -6.23
C ALA A 334 -10.72 -7.97 -6.43
N VAL A 335 -9.75 -8.49 -5.67
CA VAL A 335 -8.33 -8.14 -5.80
C VAL A 335 -7.85 -8.41 -7.22
N PHE A 336 -8.17 -9.56 -7.79
CA PHE A 336 -7.76 -9.92 -9.16
C PHE A 336 -8.40 -8.98 -10.19
N ILE A 337 -9.70 -8.71 -10.09
CA ILE A 337 -10.42 -7.82 -11.02
C ILE A 337 -9.83 -6.41 -10.97
N VAL A 338 -9.64 -5.84 -9.77
CA VAL A 338 -9.09 -4.49 -9.63
C VAL A 338 -7.62 -4.46 -10.06
N TRP A 339 -6.84 -5.50 -9.75
CA TRP A 339 -5.47 -5.63 -10.26
C TRP A 339 -5.43 -5.66 -11.79
N PHE A 340 -6.34 -6.39 -12.43
CA PHE A 340 -6.45 -6.43 -13.89
C PHE A 340 -6.81 -5.06 -14.45
N ILE A 341 -7.82 -4.38 -13.88
CA ILE A 341 -8.24 -3.03 -14.28
C ILE A 341 -7.07 -2.05 -14.20
N TRP A 342 -6.35 -2.01 -13.07
CA TRP A 342 -5.27 -1.05 -12.87
C TRP A 342 -4.04 -1.31 -13.75
N ASN A 343 -3.66 -2.57 -13.94
CA ASN A 343 -2.38 -2.91 -14.60
C ASN A 343 -2.53 -3.26 -16.08
N LYS A 344 -3.72 -3.68 -16.53
CA LYS A 344 -3.90 -4.23 -17.89
C LYS A 344 -4.83 -3.40 -18.77
N THR A 345 -5.55 -2.41 -18.21
CA THR A 345 -6.46 -1.57 -19.01
C THR A 345 -5.91 -0.16 -19.22
N THR A 346 -6.43 0.52 -20.24
CA THR A 346 -6.15 1.95 -20.50
C THR A 346 -6.68 2.84 -19.38
N PHE A 347 -7.83 2.48 -18.79
CA PHE A 347 -8.38 3.19 -17.64
C PHE A 347 -7.40 3.21 -16.46
N GLY A 348 -6.81 2.07 -16.11
CA GLY A 348 -5.82 2.00 -15.03
C GLY A 348 -4.57 2.84 -15.31
N LYS A 349 -4.04 2.79 -16.53
CA LYS A 349 -2.90 3.64 -16.93
C LYS A 349 -3.24 5.13 -16.81
N ASN A 350 -4.44 5.51 -17.27
CA ASN A 350 -4.92 6.89 -17.17
C ASN A 350 -5.13 7.32 -15.72
N LEU A 351 -5.56 6.39 -14.83
CA LEU A 351 -5.70 6.64 -13.41
C LEU A 351 -4.35 7.05 -12.77
N TYR A 352 -3.27 6.33 -13.09
CA TYR A 352 -1.91 6.70 -12.65
C TYR A 352 -1.42 8.02 -13.27
N ALA A 353 -1.70 8.26 -14.54
CA ALA A 353 -1.29 9.48 -15.22
C ALA A 353 -1.98 10.72 -14.63
N VAL A 354 -3.30 10.68 -14.47
CA VAL A 354 -4.09 11.77 -13.86
C VAL A 354 -3.69 11.99 -12.40
N GLY A 355 -3.51 10.90 -11.63
CA GLY A 355 -3.06 10.99 -10.25
C GLY A 355 -1.66 11.55 -10.07
N GLY A 356 -0.76 11.32 -11.04
CA GLY A 356 0.59 11.86 -11.03
C GLY A 356 0.63 13.36 -11.37
N ASN A 357 -0.07 13.77 -12.42
CA ASN A 357 -0.24 15.17 -12.79
C ASN A 357 -1.45 15.32 -13.73
N ALA A 358 -2.55 15.84 -13.19
CA ALA A 358 -3.80 15.99 -13.93
C ALA A 358 -3.68 16.98 -15.11
N GLU A 359 -2.87 18.05 -14.97
CA GLU A 359 -2.67 19.02 -16.06
C GLU A 359 -1.88 18.40 -17.22
N ALA A 360 -0.77 17.75 -16.93
CA ALA A 360 0.02 17.05 -17.94
C ALA A 360 -0.78 15.93 -18.63
N ALA A 361 -1.59 15.19 -17.90
CA ALA A 361 -2.48 14.18 -18.45
C ALA A 361 -3.52 14.79 -19.39
N SER A 362 -4.10 15.93 -19.03
CA SER A 362 -5.07 16.67 -19.87
C SER A 362 -4.45 17.13 -21.18
N VAL A 363 -3.24 17.71 -21.14
CA VAL A 363 -2.51 18.13 -22.35
C VAL A 363 -2.16 16.93 -23.24
N SER A 364 -1.96 15.75 -22.64
CA SER A 364 -1.73 14.50 -23.37
C SER A 364 -3.01 13.85 -23.93
N GLY A 365 -4.18 14.55 -23.86
CA GLY A 365 -5.45 14.07 -24.41
C GLY A 365 -6.23 13.13 -23.49
N ILE A 366 -5.82 12.96 -22.23
CA ILE A 366 -6.54 12.14 -21.27
C ILE A 366 -7.67 12.96 -20.64
N SER A 367 -8.91 12.50 -20.74
CA SER A 367 -10.05 13.13 -20.09
C SER A 367 -10.02 12.94 -18.57
N VAL A 368 -9.53 13.95 -17.83
CA VAL A 368 -9.48 13.95 -16.37
C VAL A 368 -10.88 13.75 -15.78
N PHE A 369 -11.92 14.36 -16.38
CA PHE A 369 -13.31 14.20 -15.98
C PHE A 369 -13.75 12.72 -16.03
N ALA A 370 -13.55 12.06 -17.18
CA ALA A 370 -13.98 10.67 -17.36
C ALA A 370 -13.22 9.70 -16.45
N VAL A 371 -11.93 9.94 -16.22
CA VAL A 371 -11.11 9.11 -15.33
C VAL A 371 -11.56 9.29 -13.87
N THR A 372 -11.80 10.53 -13.44
CA THR A 372 -12.24 10.80 -12.07
C THR A 372 -13.63 10.20 -11.81
N VAL A 373 -14.62 10.48 -12.66
CA VAL A 373 -15.97 9.90 -12.50
C VAL A 373 -15.93 8.37 -12.57
N GLY A 374 -15.14 7.81 -13.50
CA GLY A 374 -14.95 6.36 -13.61
C GLY A 374 -14.37 5.72 -12.35
N ALA A 375 -13.44 6.40 -11.67
CA ALA A 375 -12.88 5.94 -10.41
C ALA A 375 -13.93 5.92 -9.28
N PHE A 376 -14.77 6.95 -9.20
CA PHE A 376 -15.89 7.00 -8.25
C PHE A 376 -16.94 5.92 -8.55
N ILE A 377 -17.25 5.66 -9.83
CA ILE A 377 -18.15 4.57 -10.22
C ILE A 377 -17.59 3.21 -9.79
N LEU A 378 -16.31 2.95 -10.07
CA LEU A 378 -15.65 1.72 -9.65
C LEU A 378 -15.66 1.56 -8.13
N ALA A 379 -15.40 2.65 -7.39
CA ALA A 379 -15.48 2.66 -5.94
C ALA A 379 -16.90 2.32 -5.44
N GLY A 380 -17.94 2.92 -6.03
CA GLY A 380 -19.34 2.64 -5.68
C GLY A 380 -19.75 1.19 -5.91
N ILE A 381 -19.33 0.59 -7.02
CA ILE A 381 -19.55 -0.84 -7.30
C ILE A 381 -18.91 -1.70 -6.20
N LEU A 382 -17.68 -1.40 -5.84
CA LEU A 382 -16.97 -2.13 -4.80
C LEU A 382 -17.59 -1.92 -3.41
N TYR A 383 -18.01 -0.70 -3.06
CA TYR A 383 -18.69 -0.44 -1.79
C TYR A 383 -20.04 -1.16 -1.69
N GLY A 384 -20.81 -1.15 -2.78
CA GLY A 384 -22.09 -1.87 -2.82
C GLY A 384 -21.91 -3.37 -2.65
N PHE A 385 -20.92 -3.96 -3.33
CA PHE A 385 -20.60 -5.37 -3.19
C PHE A 385 -20.08 -5.70 -1.77
N GLY A 386 -19.14 -4.88 -1.25
CA GLY A 386 -18.57 -5.06 0.08
C GLY A 386 -19.63 -4.95 1.20
N SER A 387 -20.57 -4.00 1.10
CA SER A 387 -21.66 -3.84 2.07
C SER A 387 -22.67 -5.00 2.04
N TRP A 388 -23.00 -5.51 0.85
CA TRP A 388 -23.83 -6.70 0.69
C TRP A 388 -23.14 -7.94 1.28
N LEU A 389 -21.85 -8.14 1.02
CA LEU A 389 -21.09 -9.26 1.56
C LEU A 389 -20.95 -9.18 3.08
N GLU A 390 -20.82 -7.97 3.62
CA GLU A 390 -20.80 -7.74 5.07
C GLU A 390 -22.13 -8.05 5.71
N CYS A 391 -23.25 -7.69 5.08
CA CYS A 391 -24.58 -8.04 5.54
C CYS A 391 -24.75 -9.56 5.68
N ILE A 392 -24.30 -10.34 4.68
CA ILE A 392 -24.35 -11.80 4.71
C ILE A 392 -23.43 -12.35 5.82
N ARG A 393 -22.23 -11.80 5.98
CA ARG A 393 -21.29 -12.21 7.01
C ARG A 393 -21.82 -11.98 8.43
N MET A 394 -22.51 -10.86 8.64
CA MET A 394 -23.09 -10.47 9.92
C MET A 394 -24.49 -11.01 10.15
N VAL A 395 -25.04 -11.76 9.18
CA VAL A 395 -26.40 -12.32 9.21
C VAL A 395 -27.47 -11.23 9.37
N GLY A 396 -27.23 -10.06 8.77
CA GLY A 396 -28.15 -8.93 8.82
C GLY A 396 -27.65 -7.78 9.70
N SER A 397 -28.53 -7.27 10.56
CA SER A 397 -28.24 -6.14 11.49
C SER A 397 -27.95 -4.80 10.79
N GLY A 398 -28.51 -4.59 9.59
CA GLY A 398 -28.35 -3.33 8.85
C GLY A 398 -28.97 -2.15 9.59
N SER A 399 -28.20 -1.07 9.73
CA SER A 399 -28.67 0.21 10.28
C SER A 399 -27.90 1.37 9.63
N ALA A 400 -28.46 2.57 9.67
CA ALA A 400 -27.83 3.78 9.15
C ALA A 400 -26.48 4.12 9.83
N ALA A 401 -26.29 3.67 11.07
CA ALA A 401 -25.08 3.90 11.85
C ALA A 401 -24.01 2.82 11.63
N TYR A 402 -24.34 1.68 11.00
CA TYR A 402 -23.36 0.63 10.73
C TYR A 402 -22.26 1.15 9.80
N GLY A 403 -21.04 0.72 10.04
CA GLY A 403 -19.89 1.14 9.23
C GLY A 403 -19.31 2.52 9.61
N GLN A 404 -19.79 3.16 10.68
CA GLN A 404 -19.20 4.39 11.17
C GLN A 404 -17.71 4.18 11.51
N GLY A 405 -16.84 5.04 10.94
CA GLY A 405 -15.40 4.95 11.11
C GLY A 405 -14.70 4.01 10.11
N TRP A 406 -15.43 3.22 9.32
CA TRP A 406 -14.85 2.32 8.33
C TRP A 406 -14.16 3.05 7.17
N GLU A 407 -14.55 4.29 6.92
CA GLU A 407 -13.83 5.19 6.00
C GLU A 407 -12.38 5.39 6.45
N MET A 408 -12.18 5.62 7.76
CA MET A 408 -10.84 5.80 8.32
C MET A 408 -10.02 4.49 8.24
N ASP A 409 -10.64 3.36 8.58
CA ASP A 409 -10.02 2.03 8.49
C ASP A 409 -9.56 1.72 7.06
N ALA A 410 -10.42 1.97 6.06
CA ALA A 410 -10.12 1.71 4.65
C ALA A 410 -8.98 2.62 4.14
N ILE A 411 -9.03 3.91 4.48
CA ILE A 411 -7.99 4.88 4.13
C ILE A 411 -6.66 4.50 4.81
N ALA A 412 -6.69 4.21 6.12
CA ALA A 412 -5.50 3.78 6.86
C ALA A 412 -4.86 2.55 6.24
N ALA A 413 -5.66 1.54 5.90
CA ALA A 413 -5.19 0.32 5.24
C ALA A 413 -4.50 0.61 3.90
N CYS A 414 -5.06 1.52 3.09
CA CYS A 414 -4.45 1.92 1.82
C CYS A 414 -3.11 2.64 2.01
N VAL A 415 -3.03 3.57 2.96
CA VAL A 415 -1.80 4.34 3.23
C VAL A 415 -0.72 3.46 3.83
N VAL A 416 -1.07 2.63 4.81
CA VAL A 416 -0.19 1.58 5.34
C VAL A 416 0.27 0.68 4.20
N GLY A 417 -0.61 0.33 3.26
CA GLY A 417 -0.30 -0.40 2.04
C GLY A 417 0.59 0.34 1.03
N GLY A 418 0.95 1.61 1.29
CA GLY A 418 1.85 2.41 0.45
C GLY A 418 1.17 3.07 -0.74
N VAL A 419 -0.14 3.29 -0.69
CA VAL A 419 -0.84 4.19 -1.61
C VAL A 419 -0.65 5.62 -1.12
N SER A 420 -0.08 6.48 -1.96
CA SER A 420 0.28 7.85 -1.57
C SER A 420 -0.88 8.83 -1.71
N PHE A 421 -1.08 9.66 -0.69
CA PHE A 421 -2.03 10.77 -0.74
C PHE A 421 -1.67 11.86 -1.74
N THR A 422 -0.41 11.93 -2.18
CA THR A 422 0.00 12.86 -3.23
C THR A 422 -0.44 12.44 -4.62
N GLY A 423 -1.03 11.24 -4.75
CA GLY A 423 -1.51 10.67 -6.00
C GLY A 423 -0.43 10.00 -6.84
N GLY A 424 -0.84 9.26 -7.87
CA GLY A 424 0.04 8.63 -8.87
C GLY A 424 0.90 7.46 -8.38
N ILE A 425 0.88 7.12 -7.09
CA ILE A 425 1.72 6.08 -6.51
C ILE A 425 0.88 5.13 -5.65
N GLY A 426 0.91 3.86 -5.99
CA GLY A 426 0.21 2.81 -5.25
C GLY A 426 0.32 1.46 -5.96
N LYS A 427 0.13 0.38 -5.21
CA LYS A 427 0.09 -0.99 -5.74
C LYS A 427 -1.02 -1.77 -5.04
N ILE A 428 -1.77 -2.55 -5.80
CA ILE A 428 -2.83 -3.40 -5.24
C ILE A 428 -2.31 -4.38 -4.18
N SER A 429 -1.13 -4.97 -4.41
CA SER A 429 -0.51 -5.86 -3.43
C SER A 429 -0.25 -5.15 -2.08
N GLY A 430 0.10 -3.87 -2.12
CA GLY A 430 0.24 -3.07 -0.92
C GLY A 430 -1.10 -2.88 -0.20
N VAL A 431 -2.16 -2.52 -0.93
CA VAL A 431 -3.52 -2.40 -0.35
C VAL A 431 -3.94 -3.69 0.34
N VAL A 432 -3.73 -4.85 -0.31
CA VAL A 432 -4.04 -6.17 0.27
C VAL A 432 -3.32 -6.38 1.60
N VAL A 433 -2.01 -6.15 1.63
CA VAL A 433 -1.20 -6.28 2.85
C VAL A 433 -1.68 -5.29 3.92
N GLY A 434 -1.97 -4.04 3.54
CA GLY A 434 -2.45 -3.02 4.46
C GLY A 434 -3.78 -3.40 5.12
N VAL A 435 -4.74 -3.93 4.34
CA VAL A 435 -6.03 -4.40 4.88
C VAL A 435 -5.84 -5.55 5.87
N PHE A 436 -5.00 -6.53 5.56
CA PHE A 436 -4.73 -7.63 6.48
C PHE A 436 -4.06 -7.17 7.77
N ILE A 437 -3.03 -6.33 7.68
CA ILE A 437 -2.32 -5.78 8.84
C ILE A 437 -3.29 -4.98 9.72
N PHE A 438 -4.09 -4.09 9.13
CA PHE A 438 -5.02 -3.25 9.87
C PHE A 438 -6.15 -4.05 10.50
N THR A 439 -6.70 -5.02 9.77
CA THR A 439 -7.73 -5.93 10.32
C THR A 439 -7.19 -6.81 11.43
N ALA A 440 -5.95 -7.34 11.29
CA ALA A 440 -5.32 -8.12 12.34
C ALA A 440 -5.10 -7.30 13.61
N LEU A 441 -4.71 -6.03 13.46
CA LEU A 441 -4.53 -5.12 14.59
C LEU A 441 -5.88 -4.88 15.31
N THR A 442 -6.92 -4.46 14.60
CA THR A 442 -8.24 -4.17 15.19
C THR A 442 -8.86 -5.44 15.81
N TYR A 443 -8.71 -6.59 15.15
CA TYR A 443 -9.15 -7.89 15.69
C TYR A 443 -8.42 -8.24 17.00
N SER A 444 -7.12 -8.00 17.06
CA SER A 444 -6.32 -8.25 18.27
C SER A 444 -6.75 -7.38 19.43
N LEU A 445 -7.05 -6.10 19.20
CA LEU A 445 -7.57 -5.18 20.20
C LEU A 445 -8.95 -5.63 20.69
N THR A 446 -9.79 -6.13 19.79
CA THR A 446 -11.12 -6.68 20.15
C THR A 446 -10.99 -7.94 21.01
N ILE A 447 -10.08 -8.87 20.70
CA ILE A 447 -9.82 -10.07 21.55
C ILE A 447 -9.37 -9.67 22.96
N LEU A 448 -8.53 -8.65 23.08
CA LEU A 448 -8.11 -8.11 24.36
C LEU A 448 -9.25 -7.49 25.18
N GLY A 449 -10.39 -7.22 24.53
CA GLY A 449 -11.54 -6.57 25.15
C GLY A 449 -11.40 -5.06 25.25
N ILE A 450 -10.53 -4.47 24.40
CA ILE A 450 -10.39 -3.02 24.33
C ILE A 450 -11.65 -2.43 23.68
N ASP A 451 -12.22 -1.43 24.36
CA ASP A 451 -13.43 -0.75 23.90
C ASP A 451 -13.28 -0.22 22.47
N THR A 452 -14.36 -0.35 21.69
CA THR A 452 -14.36 0.05 20.27
C THR A 452 -14.07 1.56 20.08
N ASN A 453 -14.49 2.39 21.06
CA ASN A 453 -14.21 3.82 20.99
C ASN A 453 -12.70 4.10 21.16
N LEU A 454 -12.02 3.32 21.98
CA LEU A 454 -10.57 3.42 22.15
C LEU A 454 -9.82 2.91 20.90
N GLN A 455 -10.40 1.96 20.15
CA GLN A 455 -9.83 1.51 18.87
C GLN A 455 -9.79 2.64 17.85
N PHE A 456 -10.76 3.58 17.85
CA PHE A 456 -10.70 4.77 16.99
C PHE A 456 -9.49 5.67 17.32
N VAL A 457 -9.08 5.76 18.60
CA VAL A 457 -7.87 6.51 18.96
C VAL A 457 -6.63 5.87 18.35
N PHE A 458 -6.50 4.55 18.44
CA PHE A 458 -5.37 3.84 17.80
C PHE A 458 -5.37 4.01 16.28
N SER A 459 -6.53 3.87 15.63
CA SER A 459 -6.68 4.10 14.19
C SER A 459 -6.26 5.51 13.79
N GLY A 460 -6.70 6.52 14.53
CA GLY A 460 -6.35 7.93 14.30
C GLY A 460 -4.84 8.18 14.41
N ILE A 461 -4.18 7.65 15.44
CA ILE A 461 -2.72 7.77 15.63
C ILE A 461 -1.98 7.11 14.46
N ILE A 462 -2.40 5.89 14.06
CA ILE A 462 -1.77 5.18 12.94
C ILE A 462 -1.89 5.97 11.65
N ILE A 463 -3.06 6.53 11.34
CA ILE A 463 -3.26 7.37 10.15
C ILE A 463 -2.35 8.58 10.19
N LEU A 464 -2.31 9.30 11.32
CA LEU A 464 -1.49 10.50 11.47
C LEU A 464 0.00 10.20 11.24
N VAL A 465 0.51 9.15 11.86
CA VAL A 465 1.91 8.72 11.69
C VAL A 465 2.17 8.25 10.26
N ALA A 466 1.25 7.48 9.67
CA ALA A 466 1.38 6.97 8.30
C ALA A 466 1.46 8.11 7.28
N VAL A 467 0.54 9.07 7.36
CA VAL A 467 0.49 10.24 6.47
C VAL A 467 1.70 11.14 6.68
N ALA A 468 2.11 11.39 7.94
CA ALA A 468 3.30 12.18 8.23
C ALA A 468 4.57 11.56 7.62
N LEU A 469 4.74 10.24 7.74
CA LEU A 469 5.86 9.51 7.13
C LEU A 469 5.79 9.54 5.60
N ASP A 470 4.59 9.44 5.01
CA ASP A 470 4.42 9.54 3.56
C ASP A 470 4.80 10.95 3.06
N CYS A 471 4.32 12.00 3.69
CA CYS A 471 4.69 13.39 3.37
C CYS A 471 6.20 13.63 3.48
N LEU A 472 6.87 13.10 4.52
CA LEU A 472 8.32 13.25 4.71
C LEU A 472 9.13 12.61 3.57
N LYS A 473 8.64 11.57 2.91
CA LYS A 473 9.30 10.96 1.74
C LYS A 473 9.41 11.94 0.56
N TYR A 474 8.44 12.84 0.42
CA TYR A 474 8.35 13.77 -0.71
C TYR A 474 8.99 15.13 -0.45
N VAL A 475 8.97 15.62 0.79
CA VAL A 475 9.67 16.87 1.17
C VAL A 475 11.17 16.81 0.89
N GLN A 476 11.76 15.63 0.90
CA GLN A 476 13.21 15.44 0.68
C GLN A 476 13.62 15.29 -0.80
N LYS A 477 12.69 15.26 -1.74
CA LYS A 477 12.98 15.21 -3.18
C LYS A 477 13.00 16.59 -3.84
N LYS A 478 12.66 17.65 -3.10
CA LYS A 478 12.85 19.03 -3.50
C LYS A 478 14.13 19.58 -2.86
#